data_7be519e7b45812966ee54d1fb7256186
#
_entry.id   7be519e7b45812966ee54d1fb7256186
#
_cell.length_a   1.000
_cell.length_b   1.000
_cell.length_c   1.000
_cell.angle_alpha   90.00
_cell.angle_beta   90.00
_cell.angle_gamma   90.00
#
_symmetry.space_group_name_H-M   'P 1'
#
loop_
_entity.id
_entity.type
_entity.pdbx_description
1 polymer ?
#
loop_
_entity_poly.entity_id
_entity_poly.type
_entity_poly.pdbx_seq_one_letter_code
_entity_poly.pdbx_strand_id
1 'polypeptide(L)'
;MKTAVYVNVKNEKRIVEFIKYYTHIGIEYFIILDDDSTENVKDVLIKNNINSLVYDVIYTNGRKFLHGIYNSKELWDKELIPLLNKNNIDYLLYVDADEFLHTGAFKNMSNLINYYEPFDSLKINVLHFGSNNIIENNTDGVIMPFNKSATKLSDFVKCLTKVSAICTDKNNGFTPNPHVLNVHNGISKNILNTIVESTVRLTEKIQLPYDKVPIYIAHYMCQDITTYIERKICSKIFLQVSQKYKLTD
;
A
#
# COMPACT_ATOMS: atom_id res chain seq x y z
N MET A 1 -20.30 -3.49 -3.40
CA MET A 1 -19.07 -2.70 -3.66
C MET A 1 -17.88 -3.63 -3.48
N LYS A 2 -17.11 -3.84 -4.51
CA LYS A 2 -15.94 -4.72 -4.49
C LYS A 2 -14.66 -3.90 -4.32
N THR A 3 -13.87 -4.23 -3.32
CA THR A 3 -12.65 -3.48 -2.98
C THR A 3 -11.41 -4.32 -3.23
N ALA A 4 -10.40 -3.73 -3.86
CA ALA A 4 -9.11 -4.36 -4.06
C ALA A 4 -7.99 -3.63 -3.30
N VAL A 5 -6.92 -4.39 -3.01
CA VAL A 5 -5.62 -3.85 -2.62
C VAL A 5 -4.62 -4.06 -3.77
N TYR A 6 -3.85 -3.02 -4.08
CA TYR A 6 -2.67 -3.10 -4.91
C TYR A 6 -1.42 -2.96 -4.05
N VAL A 7 -0.48 -3.86 -4.22
CA VAL A 7 0.75 -3.92 -3.42
C VAL A 7 1.94 -4.31 -4.29
N ASN A 8 3.09 -3.64 -4.06
CA ASN A 8 4.36 -4.00 -4.68
C ASN A 8 5.18 -4.81 -3.69
N VAL A 9 5.77 -5.92 -4.16
CA VAL A 9 6.57 -6.81 -3.33
C VAL A 9 7.91 -7.14 -3.99
N LYS A 10 8.93 -7.32 -3.16
CA LYS A 10 10.23 -7.90 -3.53
C LYS A 10 10.74 -8.69 -2.34
N ASN A 11 10.81 -10.01 -2.49
CA ASN A 11 11.24 -10.91 -1.40
C ASN A 11 10.46 -10.69 -0.09
N GLU A 12 9.14 -10.41 -0.20
CA GLU A 12 8.32 -10.10 0.97
C GLU A 12 7.88 -11.37 1.68
N LYS A 13 8.53 -11.67 2.79
CA LYS A 13 8.28 -12.88 3.60
C LYS A 13 6.89 -12.92 4.25
N ARG A 14 6.24 -11.75 4.40
CA ARG A 14 4.99 -11.59 5.16
C ARG A 14 3.75 -11.36 4.28
N ILE A 15 3.89 -11.61 2.97
CA ILE A 15 2.77 -11.42 2.03
C ILE A 15 1.52 -12.26 2.42
N VAL A 16 1.71 -13.40 3.05
CA VAL A 16 0.60 -14.25 3.52
C VAL A 16 -0.16 -13.60 4.67
N GLU A 17 0.55 -13.01 5.67
CA GLU A 17 -0.09 -12.24 6.75
C GLU A 17 -0.85 -11.05 6.17
N PHE A 18 -0.24 -10.32 5.24
CA PHE A 18 -0.84 -9.18 4.56
C PHE A 18 -2.17 -9.55 3.89
N ILE A 19 -2.20 -10.60 3.08
CA ILE A 19 -3.43 -11.03 2.40
C ILE A 19 -4.48 -11.50 3.40
N LYS A 20 -4.11 -12.31 4.39
CA LYS A 20 -5.04 -12.79 5.42
C LYS A 20 -5.65 -11.62 6.21
N TYR A 21 -4.85 -10.63 6.58
CA TYR A 21 -5.33 -9.44 7.28
C TYR A 21 -6.35 -8.67 6.45
N TYR A 22 -6.00 -8.33 5.21
CA TYR A 22 -6.87 -7.55 4.36
C TYR A 22 -8.15 -8.31 3.97
N THR A 23 -8.07 -9.63 3.79
CA THR A 23 -9.25 -10.49 3.61
C THR A 23 -10.15 -10.43 4.84
N HIS A 24 -9.59 -10.48 6.05
CA HIS A 24 -10.34 -10.41 7.31
C HIS A 24 -11.13 -9.10 7.43
N ILE A 25 -10.58 -7.97 7.01
CA ILE A 25 -11.30 -6.69 7.03
C ILE A 25 -12.22 -6.46 5.83
N GLY A 26 -12.34 -7.45 4.92
CA GLY A 26 -13.31 -7.44 3.82
C GLY A 26 -12.77 -6.94 2.48
N ILE A 27 -11.47 -6.98 2.25
CA ILE A 27 -10.90 -6.85 0.91
C ILE A 27 -11.18 -8.12 0.13
N GLU A 28 -11.69 -7.97 -1.09
CA GLU A 28 -12.17 -9.09 -1.91
C GLU A 28 -11.21 -9.45 -3.04
N TYR A 29 -10.23 -8.58 -3.33
CA TYR A 29 -9.30 -8.81 -4.42
C TYR A 29 -7.91 -8.21 -4.18
N PHE A 30 -6.88 -8.86 -4.70
CA PHE A 30 -5.49 -8.42 -4.56
C PHE A 30 -4.82 -8.36 -5.92
N ILE A 31 -4.13 -7.26 -6.20
CA ILE A 31 -3.23 -7.15 -7.34
C ILE A 31 -1.83 -6.99 -6.78
N ILE A 32 -0.98 -7.98 -7.01
CA ILE A 32 0.36 -8.06 -6.44
C ILE A 32 1.36 -7.83 -7.57
N LEU A 33 2.16 -6.80 -7.47
CA LEU A 33 3.27 -6.58 -8.38
C LEU A 33 4.54 -7.17 -7.77
N ASP A 34 5.06 -8.23 -8.40
CA ASP A 34 6.29 -8.88 -7.98
C ASP A 34 7.49 -8.28 -8.74
N ASP A 35 8.36 -7.57 -7.99
CA ASP A 35 9.59 -6.94 -8.50
C ASP A 35 10.77 -7.93 -8.45
N ASP A 36 10.68 -8.98 -9.27
CA ASP A 36 11.74 -9.99 -9.40
C ASP A 36 12.15 -10.62 -8.06
N SER A 37 11.17 -11.10 -7.29
CA SER A 37 11.44 -11.88 -6.08
C SER A 37 12.16 -13.19 -6.41
N THR A 38 13.07 -13.62 -5.55
CA THR A 38 13.83 -14.88 -5.70
C THR A 38 12.94 -16.11 -5.53
N GLU A 39 11.94 -16.05 -4.66
CA GLU A 39 10.87 -17.05 -4.52
C GLU A 39 9.61 -16.53 -5.22
N ASN A 40 9.01 -17.38 -6.07
CA ASN A 40 7.81 -16.99 -6.80
C ASN A 40 6.65 -16.73 -5.83
N VAL A 41 6.13 -15.50 -5.84
CA VAL A 41 5.06 -15.08 -4.91
C VAL A 41 3.81 -15.95 -5.07
N LYS A 42 3.46 -16.34 -6.29
CA LYS A 42 2.28 -17.20 -6.53
C LYS A 42 2.45 -18.58 -5.87
N ASP A 43 3.64 -19.16 -5.92
CA ASP A 43 3.92 -20.46 -5.30
C ASP A 43 3.84 -20.36 -3.76
N VAL A 44 4.32 -19.26 -3.19
CA VAL A 44 4.17 -18.95 -1.74
C VAL A 44 2.69 -18.91 -1.36
N LEU A 45 1.86 -18.23 -2.16
CA LEU A 45 0.43 -18.09 -1.87
C LEU A 45 -0.30 -19.43 -1.98
N ILE A 46 -0.03 -20.23 -3.02
CA ILE A 46 -0.61 -21.56 -3.21
C ILE A 46 -0.25 -22.47 -2.05
N LYS A 47 1.04 -22.53 -1.66
CA LYS A 47 1.53 -23.33 -0.53
C LYS A 47 0.83 -22.99 0.79
N ASN A 48 0.41 -21.73 0.95
CA ASN A 48 -0.29 -21.24 2.13
C ASN A 48 -1.83 -21.27 1.99
N ASN A 49 -2.36 -21.99 1.00
CA ASN A 49 -3.79 -22.16 0.73
C ASN A 49 -4.54 -20.83 0.49
N ILE A 50 -3.90 -19.83 -0.08
CA ILE A 50 -4.58 -18.62 -0.53
C ILE A 50 -5.33 -18.93 -1.83
N ASN A 51 -6.64 -18.66 -1.84
CA ASN A 51 -7.49 -18.93 -2.99
C ASN A 51 -7.06 -18.10 -4.22
N SER A 52 -6.71 -18.78 -5.31
CA SER A 52 -6.25 -18.14 -6.56
C SER A 52 -7.29 -17.27 -7.27
N LEU A 53 -8.56 -17.36 -6.89
CA LEU A 53 -9.64 -16.54 -7.46
C LEU A 53 -9.69 -15.12 -6.88
N VAL A 54 -8.93 -14.84 -5.80
CA VAL A 54 -8.94 -13.54 -5.12
C VAL A 54 -7.71 -12.70 -5.43
N TYR A 55 -6.79 -13.15 -6.29
CA TYR A 55 -5.60 -12.36 -6.64
C TYR A 55 -5.11 -12.57 -8.07
N ASP A 56 -4.44 -11.53 -8.60
CA ASP A 56 -3.56 -11.60 -9.77
C ASP A 56 -2.14 -11.18 -9.36
N VAL A 57 -1.12 -11.81 -9.96
CA VAL A 57 0.28 -11.43 -9.79
C VAL A 57 0.80 -10.90 -11.13
N ILE A 58 1.31 -9.69 -11.12
CA ILE A 58 2.00 -9.05 -12.23
C ILE A 58 3.50 -9.20 -11.97
N TYR A 59 4.24 -9.83 -12.88
CA TYR A 59 5.68 -9.98 -12.78
C TYR A 59 6.40 -8.91 -13.57
N THR A 60 7.42 -8.28 -12.98
CA THR A 60 8.23 -7.30 -13.70
C THR A 60 9.13 -7.97 -14.75
N ASN A 61 9.62 -9.19 -14.50
CA ASN A 61 10.47 -9.96 -15.41
C ASN A 61 11.67 -9.12 -15.92
N GLY A 62 12.35 -8.41 -15.03
CA GLY A 62 13.48 -7.54 -15.34
C GLY A 62 13.10 -6.28 -16.14
N ARG A 63 11.82 -5.97 -16.32
CA ARG A 63 11.40 -4.72 -17.00
C ARG A 63 11.89 -3.50 -16.22
N LYS A 64 12.55 -2.57 -16.93
CA LYS A 64 12.93 -1.28 -16.37
C LYS A 64 11.87 -0.24 -16.71
N PHE A 65 11.33 0.41 -15.71
CA PHE A 65 10.34 1.48 -15.88
C PHE A 65 11.01 2.85 -15.80
N LEU A 66 10.71 3.74 -16.74
CA LEU A 66 11.37 5.04 -16.91
C LEU A 66 11.43 5.90 -15.64
N HIS A 67 10.39 5.81 -14.80
CA HIS A 67 10.29 6.56 -13.54
C HIS A 67 10.25 5.66 -12.31
N GLY A 68 10.81 4.45 -12.44
CA GLY A 68 10.68 3.40 -11.43
C GLY A 68 9.31 2.71 -11.47
N ILE A 69 9.26 1.53 -10.85
CA ILE A 69 8.08 0.66 -10.88
C ILE A 69 6.84 1.33 -10.26
N TYR A 70 7.04 2.11 -9.21
CA TYR A 70 5.95 2.76 -8.46
C TYR A 70 5.24 3.86 -9.26
N ASN A 71 5.91 4.45 -10.25
CA ASN A 71 5.41 5.59 -11.01
C ASN A 71 5.20 5.26 -12.50
N SER A 72 5.14 3.97 -12.85
CA SER A 72 4.99 3.55 -14.23
C SER A 72 3.54 3.69 -14.71
N LYS A 73 3.28 4.76 -15.44
CA LYS A 73 2.01 4.94 -16.17
C LYS A 73 1.73 3.77 -17.13
N GLU A 74 2.76 3.24 -17.77
CA GLU A 74 2.63 2.11 -18.70
C GLU A 74 2.07 0.88 -18.00
N LEU A 75 2.56 0.54 -16.82
CA LEU A 75 2.06 -0.56 -16.00
C LEU A 75 0.58 -0.35 -15.63
N TRP A 76 0.24 0.89 -15.24
CA TRP A 76 -1.13 1.23 -14.88
C TRP A 76 -2.08 1.09 -16.06
N ASP A 77 -1.75 1.67 -17.21
CA ASP A 77 -2.63 1.68 -18.38
C ASP A 77 -2.78 0.28 -19.00
N LYS A 78 -1.69 -0.47 -19.08
CA LYS A 78 -1.67 -1.74 -19.82
C LYS A 78 -2.04 -2.95 -18.98
N GLU A 79 -1.84 -2.89 -17.67
CA GLU A 79 -2.01 -4.05 -16.81
C GLU A 79 -2.97 -3.78 -15.64
N LEU A 80 -2.73 -2.77 -14.82
CA LEU A 80 -3.49 -2.56 -13.59
C LEU A 80 -4.95 -2.15 -13.84
N ILE A 81 -5.18 -1.10 -14.62
CA ILE A 81 -6.56 -0.64 -14.94
C ILE A 81 -7.38 -1.73 -15.66
N PRO A 82 -6.83 -2.45 -16.66
CA PRO A 82 -7.53 -3.58 -17.27
C PRO A 82 -7.93 -4.68 -16.26
N LEU A 83 -7.05 -5.02 -15.30
CA LEU A 83 -7.35 -5.98 -14.25
C LEU A 83 -8.46 -5.49 -13.30
N LEU A 84 -8.40 -4.22 -12.88
CA LEU A 84 -9.44 -3.62 -12.04
C LEU A 84 -10.82 -3.69 -12.72
N ASN A 85 -10.88 -3.31 -14.00
CA ASN A 85 -12.12 -3.35 -14.79
C ASN A 85 -12.63 -4.78 -15.02
N LYS A 86 -11.74 -5.72 -15.40
CA LYS A 86 -12.07 -7.12 -15.61
C LYS A 86 -12.70 -7.76 -14.36
N ASN A 87 -12.21 -7.37 -13.19
CA ASN A 87 -12.67 -7.92 -11.91
C ASN A 87 -13.80 -7.11 -11.27
N ASN A 88 -14.34 -6.08 -11.95
CA ASN A 88 -15.39 -5.18 -11.48
C ASN A 88 -15.07 -4.59 -10.11
N ILE A 89 -13.86 -4.04 -9.95
CA ILE A 89 -13.41 -3.40 -8.71
C ILE A 89 -13.97 -1.97 -8.64
N ASP A 90 -14.66 -1.66 -7.55
CA ASP A 90 -15.21 -0.31 -7.30
C ASP A 90 -14.20 0.61 -6.65
N TYR A 91 -13.42 0.09 -5.68
CA TYR A 91 -12.44 0.87 -4.90
C TYR A 91 -11.08 0.16 -4.85
N LEU A 92 -10.02 0.94 -4.94
CA LEU A 92 -8.63 0.51 -4.86
C LEU A 92 -7.92 1.18 -3.69
N LEU A 93 -7.34 0.37 -2.80
CA LEU A 93 -6.38 0.81 -1.79
C LEU A 93 -4.96 0.45 -2.27
N TYR A 94 -4.10 1.46 -2.43
CA TYR A 94 -2.70 1.25 -2.79
C TYR A 94 -1.82 1.45 -1.56
N VAL A 95 -1.15 0.38 -1.11
CA VAL A 95 -0.30 0.37 0.10
C VAL A 95 0.96 -0.45 -0.13
N ASP A 96 1.95 -0.25 0.73
CA ASP A 96 3.14 -1.08 0.81
C ASP A 96 2.87 -2.35 1.63
N ALA A 97 3.67 -3.40 1.46
CA ALA A 97 3.43 -4.72 2.08
C ALA A 97 3.59 -4.73 3.62
N ASP A 98 4.15 -3.67 4.20
CA ASP A 98 4.29 -3.45 5.63
C ASP A 98 3.30 -2.41 6.19
N GLU A 99 2.23 -2.12 5.44
CA GLU A 99 1.18 -1.18 5.80
C GLU A 99 -0.18 -1.88 5.92
N PHE A 100 -0.87 -1.61 7.02
CA PHE A 100 -2.13 -2.28 7.37
C PHE A 100 -3.19 -1.25 7.75
N LEU A 101 -4.35 -1.28 7.08
CA LEU A 101 -5.46 -0.36 7.37
C LEU A 101 -6.15 -0.73 8.67
N HIS A 102 -5.99 0.08 9.72
CA HIS A 102 -6.77 -0.04 10.93
C HIS A 102 -8.16 0.57 10.71
N THR A 103 -9.18 -0.28 10.67
CA THR A 103 -10.57 0.14 10.37
C THR A 103 -11.32 0.74 11.56
N GLY A 104 -10.70 0.79 12.74
CA GLY A 104 -11.32 1.36 13.95
C GLY A 104 -12.59 0.63 14.36
N ALA A 105 -13.67 1.38 14.48
CA ALA A 105 -14.99 0.84 14.84
C ALA A 105 -15.76 0.22 13.65
N PHE A 106 -15.25 0.34 12.43
CA PHE A 106 -15.90 -0.25 11.26
C PHE A 106 -15.62 -1.75 11.20
N LYS A 107 -16.67 -2.55 11.07
CA LYS A 107 -16.54 -4.01 11.03
C LYS A 107 -15.79 -4.53 9.81
N ASN A 108 -15.91 -3.83 8.69
CA ASN A 108 -15.31 -4.19 7.41
C ASN A 108 -15.22 -3.00 6.46
N MET A 109 -14.58 -3.21 5.29
CA MET A 109 -14.41 -2.19 4.26
C MET A 109 -15.71 -1.61 3.76
N SER A 110 -16.77 -2.41 3.59
CA SER A 110 -18.08 -1.89 3.14
C SER A 110 -18.69 -0.91 4.13
N ASN A 111 -18.62 -1.17 5.44
CA ASN A 111 -19.09 -0.23 6.46
C ASN A 111 -18.25 1.05 6.47
N LEU A 112 -16.93 0.94 6.30
CA LEU A 112 -16.04 2.08 6.21
C LEU A 112 -16.38 2.95 4.99
N ILE A 113 -16.49 2.36 3.82
CA ILE A 113 -16.80 3.07 2.58
C ILE A 113 -18.16 3.77 2.71
N ASN A 114 -19.20 3.09 3.15
CA ASN A 114 -20.54 3.67 3.33
C ASN A 114 -20.55 4.87 4.27
N TYR A 115 -19.72 4.89 5.30
CA TYR A 115 -19.61 6.02 6.22
C TYR A 115 -19.02 7.28 5.56
N TYR A 116 -18.03 7.08 4.66
CA TYR A 116 -17.35 8.20 4.00
C TYR A 116 -18.00 8.63 2.70
N GLU A 117 -18.86 7.82 2.08
CA GLU A 117 -19.57 8.18 0.85
C GLU A 117 -20.35 9.52 0.98
N PRO A 118 -20.47 10.35 -0.06
CA PRO A 118 -19.79 10.20 -1.34
C PRO A 118 -18.34 10.68 -1.28
N PHE A 119 -17.42 9.92 -1.89
CA PHE A 119 -16.04 10.34 -2.12
C PHE A 119 -15.46 9.61 -3.34
N ASP A 120 -14.47 10.22 -3.98
CA ASP A 120 -13.68 9.61 -5.05
C ASP A 120 -12.28 9.23 -4.57
N SER A 121 -11.76 9.94 -3.55
CA SER A 121 -10.52 9.60 -2.85
C SER A 121 -10.63 9.87 -1.35
N LEU A 122 -10.34 8.87 -0.53
CA LEU A 122 -10.23 8.99 0.93
C LEU A 122 -8.74 8.96 1.32
N LYS A 123 -8.25 10.07 1.88
CA LYS A 123 -6.88 10.23 2.36
C LYS A 123 -6.77 9.71 3.79
N ILE A 124 -5.99 8.66 3.99
CA ILE A 124 -5.84 7.97 5.27
C ILE A 124 -4.42 8.17 5.80
N ASN A 125 -4.29 8.86 6.92
CA ASN A 125 -3.01 9.15 7.55
C ASN A 125 -2.30 7.88 8.06
N VAL A 126 -0.98 7.96 8.10
CA VAL A 126 -0.11 6.86 8.53
C VAL A 126 0.26 7.00 10.00
N LEU A 127 0.21 5.90 10.76
CA LEU A 127 0.76 5.77 12.10
C LEU A 127 1.96 4.83 12.07
N HIS A 128 3.13 5.34 12.44
CA HIS A 128 4.36 4.55 12.43
C HIS A 128 4.50 3.69 13.68
N PHE A 129 4.85 2.41 13.48
CA PHE A 129 5.18 1.44 14.51
C PHE A 129 6.70 1.23 14.56
N GLY A 130 7.22 1.14 15.78
CA GLY A 130 8.65 0.91 16.03
C GLY A 130 9.01 -0.55 16.16
N SER A 131 10.32 -0.83 16.32
CA SER A 131 10.84 -2.20 16.47
C SER A 131 10.54 -2.86 17.82
N ASN A 132 9.98 -2.15 18.79
CA ASN A 132 9.81 -2.63 20.17
C ASN A 132 11.12 -3.10 20.84
N ASN A 133 12.29 -2.67 20.32
CA ASN A 133 13.62 -3.18 20.67
C ASN A 133 13.85 -4.65 20.31
N ILE A 134 13.06 -5.22 19.43
CA ILE A 134 13.27 -6.57 18.90
C ILE A 134 14.44 -6.53 17.93
N ILE A 135 15.47 -7.35 18.20
CA ILE A 135 16.66 -7.42 17.36
C ILE A 135 16.35 -8.22 16.10
N GLU A 136 15.76 -9.39 16.26
CA GLU A 136 15.38 -10.28 15.16
C GLU A 136 13.99 -10.87 15.43
N ASN A 137 13.10 -10.75 14.46
CA ASN A 137 11.75 -11.29 14.54
C ASN A 137 11.70 -12.67 13.85
N ASN A 138 11.63 -13.72 14.66
CA ASN A 138 11.53 -15.10 14.20
C ASN A 138 10.08 -15.56 13.96
N THR A 139 9.10 -14.63 13.97
CA THR A 139 7.70 -14.94 13.66
C THR A 139 7.38 -14.57 12.21
N ASP A 140 6.35 -15.21 11.66
CA ASP A 140 5.89 -14.94 10.28
C ASP A 140 5.04 -13.67 10.16
N GLY A 141 4.94 -12.84 11.22
CA GLY A 141 4.09 -11.68 11.24
C GLY A 141 4.75 -10.41 11.77
N VAL A 142 4.13 -9.26 11.50
CA VAL A 142 4.55 -7.95 12.02
C VAL A 142 3.54 -7.34 12.98
N ILE A 143 2.26 -7.65 12.86
CA ILE A 143 1.20 -6.98 13.62
C ILE A 143 1.33 -7.26 15.13
N MET A 144 1.50 -8.52 15.50
CA MET A 144 1.56 -8.90 16.91
C MET A 144 2.85 -8.50 17.63
N PRO A 145 4.05 -8.70 17.05
CA PRO A 145 5.31 -8.37 17.73
C PRO A 145 5.53 -6.86 17.90
N PHE A 146 5.05 -6.03 16.96
CA PHE A 146 5.35 -4.60 16.94
C PHE A 146 4.13 -3.77 17.35
N ASN A 147 3.90 -3.64 18.67
CA ASN A 147 2.72 -2.98 19.23
C ASN A 147 2.98 -1.58 19.80
N LYS A 148 4.19 -1.03 19.68
CA LYS A 148 4.52 0.34 20.10
C LYS A 148 4.52 1.27 18.91
N SER A 149 3.61 2.23 18.91
CA SER A 149 3.47 3.23 17.85
C SER A 149 3.99 4.59 18.28
N ALA A 150 4.13 5.48 17.29
CA ALA A 150 4.22 6.91 17.53
C ALA A 150 2.95 7.41 18.24
N THR A 151 3.04 8.53 18.95
CA THR A 151 1.90 9.14 19.67
C THR A 151 1.01 9.97 18.76
N LYS A 152 1.49 10.32 17.56
CA LYS A 152 0.80 11.15 16.58
C LYS A 152 0.83 10.51 15.21
N LEU A 153 -0.20 10.78 14.43
CA LEU A 153 -0.22 10.44 13.02
C LEU A 153 0.86 11.21 12.25
N SER A 154 1.43 10.56 11.26
CA SER A 154 2.22 11.24 10.23
C SER A 154 1.31 12.09 9.35
N ASP A 155 1.84 13.18 8.80
CA ASP A 155 1.13 13.95 7.78
C ASP A 155 1.02 13.17 6.45
N PHE A 156 1.87 12.18 6.21
CA PHE A 156 1.76 11.32 5.03
C PHE A 156 0.47 10.52 5.02
N VAL A 157 -0.08 10.34 3.81
CA VAL A 157 -1.33 9.62 3.60
C VAL A 157 -1.17 8.48 2.61
N LYS A 158 -2.08 7.51 2.68
CA LYS A 158 -2.40 6.54 1.61
C LYS A 158 -3.84 6.78 1.18
N CYS A 159 -4.18 6.38 -0.04
CA CYS A 159 -5.50 6.68 -0.59
C CYS A 159 -6.30 5.40 -0.87
N LEU A 160 -7.55 5.42 -0.41
CA LEU A 160 -8.60 4.54 -0.92
C LEU A 160 -9.35 5.32 -2.01
N THR A 161 -9.28 4.85 -3.24
CA THR A 161 -9.73 5.61 -4.41
C THR A 161 -10.77 4.84 -5.20
N LYS A 162 -11.84 5.52 -5.62
CA LYS A 162 -12.85 4.97 -6.52
C LYS A 162 -12.25 4.73 -7.89
N VAL A 163 -12.33 3.51 -8.41
CA VAL A 163 -11.64 3.11 -9.66
C VAL A 163 -12.12 3.95 -10.85
N SER A 164 -13.42 4.21 -10.94
CA SER A 164 -13.99 5.03 -12.03
C SER A 164 -13.56 6.51 -12.01
N ALA A 165 -13.01 6.99 -10.89
CA ALA A 165 -12.52 8.36 -10.75
C ALA A 165 -11.01 8.49 -11.01
N ILE A 166 -10.27 7.38 -11.14
CA ILE A 166 -8.83 7.42 -11.41
C ILE A 166 -8.59 8.02 -12.80
N CYS A 167 -7.90 9.16 -12.80
CA CYS A 167 -7.51 9.82 -14.04
C CYS A 167 -6.17 9.29 -14.54
N THR A 168 -6.15 8.66 -15.70
CA THR A 168 -4.93 8.15 -16.34
C THR A 168 -4.42 9.06 -17.47
N ASP A 169 -5.05 10.20 -17.70
CA ASP A 169 -4.67 11.12 -18.77
C ASP A 169 -3.30 11.78 -18.49
N LYS A 170 -2.41 11.70 -19.47
CA LYS A 170 -1.07 12.34 -19.44
C LYS A 170 -1.14 13.87 -19.30
N ASN A 171 -2.15 14.50 -19.89
CA ASN A 171 -2.29 15.96 -19.88
C ASN A 171 -2.65 16.50 -18.49
N ASN A 172 -3.16 15.64 -17.60
CA ASN A 172 -3.54 15.97 -16.24
C ASN A 172 -2.46 15.58 -15.20
N GLY A 173 -1.22 15.30 -15.64
CA GLY A 173 -0.10 15.03 -14.72
C GLY A 173 -0.23 13.74 -13.92
N PHE A 174 -0.88 12.71 -14.48
CA PHE A 174 -1.03 11.42 -13.79
C PHE A 174 0.34 10.82 -13.44
N THR A 175 0.56 10.68 -12.15
CA THR A 175 1.66 9.93 -11.55
C THR A 175 1.08 8.95 -10.56
N PRO A 176 1.06 7.64 -10.88
CA PRO A 176 0.61 6.63 -9.92
C PRO A 176 1.56 6.61 -8.73
N ASN A 177 1.05 6.94 -7.55
CA ASN A 177 1.82 7.02 -6.33
C ASN A 177 0.98 6.44 -5.18
N PRO A 178 1.54 5.58 -4.29
CA PRO A 178 0.78 5.01 -3.17
C PRO A 178 0.21 6.07 -2.20
N HIS A 179 0.78 7.27 -2.20
CA HIS A 179 0.30 8.37 -1.37
C HIS A 179 -0.83 9.17 -2.02
N VAL A 180 -0.90 9.18 -3.37
CA VAL A 180 -1.92 9.93 -4.10
C VAL A 180 -2.19 9.27 -5.45
N LEU A 181 -3.45 8.90 -5.67
CA LEU A 181 -3.96 8.62 -7.01
C LEU A 181 -4.78 9.83 -7.46
N ASN A 182 -4.40 10.39 -8.61
CA ASN A 182 -5.12 11.54 -9.16
C ASN A 182 -6.55 11.16 -9.50
N VAL A 183 -7.51 11.90 -8.94
CA VAL A 183 -8.92 11.83 -9.32
C VAL A 183 -9.31 13.07 -10.11
N HIS A 184 -10.01 12.88 -11.22
CA HIS A 184 -10.42 13.99 -12.09
C HIS A 184 -11.69 14.65 -11.54
N ASN A 185 -11.58 15.93 -11.13
CA ASN A 185 -12.72 16.72 -10.59
C ASN A 185 -13.52 16.01 -9.48
N GLY A 186 -12.85 15.09 -8.75
CA GLY A 186 -13.50 14.25 -7.77
C GLY A 186 -13.54 14.85 -6.36
N ILE A 187 -14.37 14.25 -5.51
CA ILE A 187 -14.47 14.60 -4.09
C ILE A 187 -13.38 13.85 -3.34
N SER A 188 -12.45 14.59 -2.73
CA SER A 188 -11.48 14.04 -1.79
C SER A 188 -11.89 14.32 -0.36
N LYS A 189 -11.77 13.32 0.52
CA LYS A 189 -12.03 13.46 1.96
C LYS A 189 -10.83 13.00 2.77
N ASN A 190 -10.71 13.52 3.99
CA ASN A 190 -9.79 13.01 4.99
C ASN A 190 -10.48 12.06 5.99
N ILE A 191 -9.71 11.50 6.93
CA ILE A 191 -10.23 10.57 7.94
C ILE A 191 -11.25 11.18 8.93
N LEU A 192 -11.40 12.50 8.97
CA LEU A 192 -12.44 13.19 9.75
C LEU A 192 -13.73 13.44 8.93
N ASN A 193 -13.84 12.82 7.77
CA ASN A 193 -14.97 12.99 6.83
C ASN A 193 -15.12 14.42 6.31
N THR A 194 -14.02 15.18 6.28
CA THR A 194 -13.98 16.56 5.79
C THR A 194 -13.52 16.56 4.34
N ILE A 195 -14.18 17.34 3.49
CA ILE A 195 -13.76 17.56 2.10
C ILE A 195 -12.43 18.33 2.11
N VAL A 196 -11.45 17.81 1.38
CA VAL A 196 -10.12 18.40 1.22
C VAL A 196 -9.83 18.61 -0.26
N GLU A 197 -8.89 19.50 -0.54
CA GLU A 197 -8.47 19.72 -1.93
C GLU A 197 -7.99 18.41 -2.56
N SER A 198 -8.48 18.12 -3.76
CA SER A 198 -8.09 16.94 -4.54
C SER A 198 -6.67 17.03 -5.12
N THR A 199 -5.97 18.13 -4.85
CA THR A 199 -4.60 18.31 -5.32
C THR A 199 -3.70 17.19 -4.85
N VAL A 200 -2.65 16.95 -5.63
CA VAL A 200 -1.57 15.96 -5.44
C VAL A 200 -0.79 16.24 -4.14
N ARG A 201 -1.48 16.31 -3.01
CA ARG A 201 -0.83 16.46 -1.70
C ARG A 201 -0.58 15.08 -1.13
N LEU A 202 0.71 14.76 -0.95
CA LEU A 202 1.18 13.56 -0.26
C LEU A 202 0.87 13.59 1.24
N THR A 203 0.38 14.75 1.74
CA THR A 203 0.22 15.01 3.17
C THR A 203 -1.14 15.63 3.48
N GLU A 204 -1.69 15.23 4.63
CA GLU A 204 -2.89 15.79 5.25
C GLU A 204 -2.66 15.93 6.76
N LYS A 205 -2.73 17.15 7.29
CA LYS A 205 -2.46 17.41 8.70
C LYS A 205 -3.67 17.12 9.57
N ILE A 206 -3.57 16.12 10.42
CA ILE A 206 -4.56 15.81 11.44
C ILE A 206 -3.95 16.08 12.82
N GLN A 207 -4.53 17.01 13.57
CA GLN A 207 -4.01 17.43 14.88
C GLN A 207 -4.58 16.63 16.06
N LEU A 208 -5.27 15.53 15.79
CA LEU A 208 -5.83 14.66 16.83
C LEU A 208 -4.83 13.55 17.20
N PRO A 209 -4.82 13.10 18.47
CA PRO A 209 -4.15 11.86 18.85
C PRO A 209 -4.70 10.68 18.05
N TYR A 210 -3.86 9.68 17.79
CA TYR A 210 -4.27 8.54 16.96
C TYR A 210 -5.44 7.73 17.52
N ASP A 211 -5.62 7.72 18.84
CA ASP A 211 -6.72 7.04 19.55
C ASP A 211 -8.06 7.79 19.43
N LYS A 212 -8.06 9.00 18.87
CA LYS A 212 -9.24 9.83 18.63
C LYS A 212 -9.67 9.89 17.15
N VAL A 213 -8.92 9.25 16.28
CA VAL A 213 -9.29 9.16 14.85
C VAL A 213 -9.98 7.84 14.55
N PRO A 214 -10.93 7.83 13.59
CA PRO A 214 -11.70 6.62 13.29
C PRO A 214 -10.91 5.54 12.59
N ILE A 215 -9.92 5.93 11.75
CA ILE A 215 -9.10 5.01 10.93
C ILE A 215 -7.68 5.56 10.73
N TYR A 216 -6.73 4.68 10.46
CA TYR A 216 -5.36 5.03 10.05
C TYR A 216 -4.68 3.86 9.34
N ILE A 217 -3.57 4.11 8.64
CA ILE A 217 -2.68 3.06 8.13
C ILE A 217 -1.59 2.80 9.19
N ALA A 218 -1.53 1.60 9.73
CA ALA A 218 -0.44 1.15 10.60
C ALA A 218 0.76 0.76 9.73
N HIS A 219 1.88 1.48 9.86
CA HIS A 219 3.08 1.25 9.05
C HIS A 219 4.21 0.67 9.89
N TYR A 220 4.58 -0.56 9.62
CA TYR A 220 5.61 -1.33 10.32
C TYR A 220 6.99 -1.18 9.65
N MET A 221 7.36 0.05 9.30
CA MET A 221 8.57 0.37 8.52
C MET A 221 9.86 -0.13 9.18
N CYS A 222 9.94 -0.03 10.51
CA CYS A 222 11.16 -0.40 11.24
C CYS A 222 11.27 -1.90 11.45
N GLN A 223 10.14 -2.61 11.60
CA GLN A 223 10.09 -4.01 11.96
C GLN A 223 11.13 -4.35 13.06
N ASP A 224 11.85 -5.48 12.97
CA ASP A 224 13.00 -5.73 13.84
C ASP A 224 14.26 -4.98 13.35
N ILE A 225 15.25 -4.87 14.24
CA ILE A 225 16.47 -4.09 13.97
C ILE A 225 17.27 -4.69 12.81
N THR A 226 17.35 -6.02 12.72
CA THR A 226 18.07 -6.71 11.64
C THR A 226 17.43 -6.41 10.28
N THR A 227 16.12 -6.59 10.16
CA THR A 227 15.36 -6.26 8.93
C THR A 227 15.52 -4.77 8.56
N TYR A 228 15.48 -3.86 9.54
CA TYR A 228 15.69 -2.43 9.28
C TYR A 228 17.08 -2.13 8.71
N ILE A 229 18.13 -2.73 9.29
CA ILE A 229 19.50 -2.57 8.81
C ILE A 229 19.62 -3.08 7.38
N GLU A 230 19.14 -4.29 7.09
CA GLU A 230 19.18 -4.88 5.76
C GLU A 230 18.47 -4.02 4.72
N ARG A 231 17.21 -3.65 4.97
CA ARG A 231 16.36 -2.94 3.99
C ARG A 231 16.73 -1.46 3.82
N LYS A 232 17.11 -0.76 4.89
CA LYS A 232 17.26 0.71 4.87
C LYS A 232 18.69 1.20 4.89
N ILE A 233 19.61 0.45 5.47
CA ILE A 233 21.01 0.85 5.61
C ILE A 233 21.86 0.17 4.55
N CYS A 234 21.87 -1.18 4.51
CA CYS A 234 22.72 -1.91 3.58
C CYS A 234 22.35 -1.64 2.12
N SER A 235 21.07 -1.56 1.79
CA SER A 235 20.62 -1.20 0.44
C SER A 235 21.08 0.20 0.00
N LYS A 236 21.06 1.18 0.90
CA LYS A 236 21.55 2.54 0.59
C LYS A 236 23.06 2.58 0.41
N ILE A 237 23.81 1.87 1.26
CA ILE A 237 25.27 1.76 1.15
C ILE A 237 25.63 1.10 -0.17
N PHE A 238 24.97 -0.01 -0.52
CA PHE A 238 25.19 -0.71 -1.79
C PHE A 238 24.94 0.21 -2.99
N LEU A 239 23.81 0.95 -3.00
CA LEU A 239 23.52 1.90 -4.08
C LEU A 239 24.57 3.01 -4.19
N GLN A 240 25.05 3.55 -3.07
CA GLN A 240 26.11 4.57 -3.08
C GLN A 240 27.44 4.01 -3.58
N VAL A 241 27.80 2.79 -3.18
CA VAL A 241 29.01 2.12 -3.63
C VAL A 241 28.91 1.79 -5.12
N SER A 242 27.81 1.22 -5.58
CA SER A 242 27.61 0.88 -6.99
C SER A 242 27.63 2.12 -7.90
N GLN A 243 27.01 3.22 -7.49
CA GLN A 243 27.07 4.50 -8.21
C GLN A 243 28.49 5.07 -8.25
N LYS A 244 29.22 5.05 -7.13
CA LYS A 244 30.58 5.57 -7.03
C LYS A 244 31.58 4.79 -7.92
N TYR A 245 31.43 3.48 -7.97
CA TYR A 245 32.37 2.60 -8.71
C TYR A 245 31.82 2.13 -10.05
N LYS A 246 30.63 2.58 -10.48
CA LYS A 246 29.95 2.14 -11.72
C LYS A 246 29.89 0.62 -11.85
N LEU A 247 29.66 -0.06 -10.71
CA LEU A 247 29.45 -1.49 -10.72
C LEU A 247 28.11 -1.77 -11.39
N THR A 248 28.15 -2.52 -12.48
CA THR A 248 26.96 -3.06 -13.15
C THR A 248 26.73 -4.46 -12.60
N ASP A 249 25.49 -4.79 -12.28
CA ASP A 249 25.08 -6.16 -11.98
C ASP A 249 25.23 -7.06 -13.20
#